data_0c4ddd40375147b5bca5785575ba987a
#
_entry.id   0c4ddd40375147b5bca5785575ba987a
#
_cell.length_a   1.000
_cell.length_b   1.000
_cell.length_c   1.000
_cell.angle_alpha   90.00
_cell.angle_beta   90.00
_cell.angle_gamma   90.00
#
_symmetry.space_group_name_H-M   'P 1'
#
loop_
_entity.id
_entity.type
_entity.pdbx_description
1 polymer ?
#
loop_
_entity_poly.entity_id
_entity_poly.type
_entity_poly.pdbx_seq_one_letter_code
_entity_poly.pdbx_strand_id
1 'polypeptide(L)'
;MAEIYKSQTSTVKTKIYWGGEITDADGPVVATVKQVTTDGTVYPTLATYTATKLESDIGTYQITIPYSLALQPKKLRITWTYRVGGIEGINTQVVDIVTPYVDISDVIDDLNFGTDPSDPNYKTYGELQLAEKYARKLIEAYTNQVFYSYNGTQVAQGYGSDILPLPIRIEEITRLHEEDVQVFQVGLNTNNWFYTPIVSESNYGIRVNLQDMQDDLVYSANGMIPPSINSRGYSGTFKKDFRYKVEGVFGWYYVPDNVREASKILMKQYFEQDRAWKDKYVKNISTFDWKFEFMEDAHRGTGNLYADQLLAPYITNGMVVF
;
A
#
# COMPACT_ATOMS: atom_id res chain seq x y z
N MET A 1 -11.88 -5.95 1.63
CA MET A 1 -11.53 -4.78 2.44
C MET A 1 -12.01 -3.55 1.70
N ALA A 2 -12.67 -2.62 2.37
CA ALA A 2 -13.12 -1.38 1.74
C ALA A 2 -11.89 -0.49 1.47
N GLU A 3 -11.91 0.25 0.35
CA GLU A 3 -10.83 1.16 -0.03
C GLU A 3 -11.40 2.54 -0.30
N ILE A 4 -10.62 3.56 0.03
CA ILE A 4 -10.89 4.97 -0.23
C ILE A 4 -9.70 5.52 -1.02
N TYR A 5 -9.95 6.27 -2.09
CA TYR A 5 -8.88 6.92 -2.82
C TYR A 5 -8.37 8.15 -2.06
N LYS A 6 -7.06 8.33 -2.11
CA LYS A 6 -6.37 9.49 -1.56
C LYS A 6 -7.02 10.79 -2.05
N SER A 7 -7.16 11.74 -1.14
CA SER A 7 -7.72 13.08 -1.39
C SER A 7 -9.17 13.10 -1.86
N GLN A 8 -9.90 11.99 -1.67
CA GLN A 8 -11.33 11.92 -1.98
C GLN A 8 -12.19 11.82 -0.70
N THR A 9 -13.35 12.46 -0.74
CA THR A 9 -14.41 12.24 0.24
C THR A 9 -15.16 10.97 -0.13
N SER A 10 -15.29 10.04 0.79
CA SER A 10 -15.89 8.73 0.51
C SER A 10 -16.87 8.31 1.61
N THR A 11 -17.87 7.56 1.21
CA THR A 11 -18.86 7.01 2.14
C THR A 11 -18.50 5.58 2.50
N VAL A 12 -18.46 5.30 3.80
CA VAL A 12 -18.23 3.96 4.35
C VAL A 12 -19.52 3.48 4.98
N LYS A 13 -19.90 2.23 4.66
CA LYS A 13 -21.13 1.61 5.12
C LYS A 13 -20.85 0.41 6.02
N THR A 14 -21.75 0.17 6.96
CA THR A 14 -21.77 -1.05 7.76
C THR A 14 -23.18 -1.64 7.81
N LYS A 15 -23.27 -2.95 8.02
CA LYS A 15 -24.53 -3.64 8.32
C LYS A 15 -24.53 -4.14 9.75
N ILE A 16 -25.61 -3.93 10.47
CA ILE A 16 -25.80 -4.41 11.83
C ILE A 16 -26.48 -5.78 11.77
N TYR A 17 -25.84 -6.75 12.41
CA TYR A 17 -26.39 -8.09 12.56
C TYR A 17 -26.65 -8.35 14.05
N TRP A 18 -27.83 -8.88 14.37
CA TRP A 18 -28.20 -9.28 15.71
C TRP A 18 -28.91 -10.63 15.67
N GLY A 19 -28.39 -11.59 16.45
CA GLY A 19 -28.95 -12.95 16.40
C GLY A 19 -28.84 -13.65 15.05
N GLY A 20 -27.96 -13.18 14.15
CA GLY A 20 -27.82 -13.70 12.78
C GLY A 20 -28.68 -13.00 11.73
N GLU A 21 -29.56 -12.08 12.13
CA GLU A 21 -30.44 -11.33 11.25
C GLU A 21 -29.98 -9.87 11.12
N ILE A 22 -30.26 -9.26 9.95
CA ILE A 22 -30.01 -7.83 9.74
C ILE A 22 -31.11 -7.06 10.46
N THR A 23 -30.71 -6.15 11.35
CA THR A 23 -31.66 -5.40 12.17
C THR A 23 -31.25 -3.95 12.35
N ASP A 24 -32.23 -3.11 12.66
CA ASP A 24 -31.98 -1.70 12.93
C ASP A 24 -31.51 -1.49 14.39
N ALA A 25 -30.71 -0.49 14.61
CA ALA A 25 -30.32 -0.07 15.95
C ALA A 25 -31.47 0.72 16.62
N ASP A 26 -31.62 0.56 17.94
CA ASP A 26 -32.64 1.25 18.74
C ASP A 26 -32.32 2.74 18.99
N GLY A 27 -31.17 3.19 18.57
CA GLY A 27 -30.67 4.56 18.81
C GLY A 27 -29.56 4.95 17.87
N PRO A 28 -28.84 6.03 18.17
CA PRO A 28 -27.76 6.52 17.33
C PRO A 28 -26.64 5.49 17.22
N VAL A 29 -26.17 5.26 15.99
CA VAL A 29 -24.99 4.47 15.70
C VAL A 29 -23.78 5.42 15.64
N VAL A 30 -22.78 5.16 16.45
CA VAL A 30 -21.56 6.00 16.53
C VAL A 30 -20.39 5.26 15.88
N ALA A 31 -19.70 5.93 14.98
CA ALA A 31 -18.50 5.43 14.33
C ALA A 31 -17.26 6.17 14.83
N THR A 32 -16.33 5.47 15.46
CA THR A 32 -15.04 6.02 15.90
C THR A 32 -13.95 5.60 14.92
N VAL A 33 -13.25 6.58 14.36
CA VAL A 33 -12.19 6.39 13.36
C VAL A 33 -10.83 6.58 14.00
N LYS A 34 -9.96 5.57 13.87
CA LYS A 34 -8.58 5.57 14.34
C LYS A 34 -7.65 5.16 13.22
N GLN A 35 -6.42 5.67 13.21
CA GLN A 35 -5.38 5.14 12.36
C GLN A 35 -4.83 3.85 12.96
N VAL A 36 -4.48 2.89 12.11
CA VAL A 36 -3.87 1.61 12.48
C VAL A 36 -2.66 1.39 11.57
N THR A 37 -1.57 0.91 12.12
CA THR A 37 -0.40 0.47 11.35
C THR A 37 -0.50 -1.00 10.95
N THR A 38 0.37 -1.45 10.06
CA THR A 38 0.44 -2.84 9.61
C THR A 38 0.78 -3.83 10.73
N ASP A 39 1.50 -3.39 11.75
CA ASP A 39 1.83 -4.18 12.95
C ASP A 39 0.69 -4.23 13.99
N GLY A 40 -0.45 -3.57 13.69
CA GLY A 40 -1.61 -3.56 14.57
C GLY A 40 -1.62 -2.45 15.62
N THR A 41 -0.60 -1.58 15.67
CA THR A 41 -0.59 -0.42 16.58
C THR A 41 -1.74 0.52 16.25
N VAL A 42 -2.55 0.86 17.26
CA VAL A 42 -3.72 1.73 17.12
C VAL A 42 -3.38 3.11 17.68
N TYR A 43 -3.52 4.12 16.85
CA TYR A 43 -3.31 5.52 17.24
C TYR A 43 -4.53 6.12 17.95
N PRO A 44 -4.40 7.31 18.56
CA PRO A 44 -5.52 8.05 19.13
C PRO A 44 -6.66 8.24 18.13
N THR A 45 -7.85 8.50 18.65
CA THR A 45 -9.04 8.75 17.83
C THR A 45 -8.82 9.98 16.93
N LEU A 46 -9.00 9.81 15.62
CA LEU A 46 -8.91 10.88 14.64
C LEU A 46 -10.24 11.65 14.55
N ALA A 47 -11.35 10.92 14.56
CA ALA A 47 -12.69 11.49 14.46
C ALA A 47 -13.75 10.53 15.02
N THR A 48 -14.90 11.11 15.40
CA THR A 48 -16.10 10.37 15.79
C THR A 48 -17.29 10.94 15.02
N TYR A 49 -18.09 10.08 14.44
CA TYR A 49 -19.26 10.44 13.62
C TYR A 49 -20.52 9.76 14.16
N THR A 50 -21.63 10.46 14.09
CA THR A 50 -22.95 9.81 14.18
C THR A 50 -23.30 9.32 12.78
N ALA A 51 -23.56 8.03 12.67
CA ALA A 51 -23.87 7.42 11.39
C ALA A 51 -25.30 7.75 10.95
N THR A 52 -25.49 7.91 9.65
CA THR A 52 -26.81 8.09 9.04
C THR A 52 -27.33 6.73 8.61
N LYS A 53 -28.57 6.40 9.00
CA LYS A 53 -29.27 5.20 8.52
C LYS A 53 -29.59 5.35 7.03
N LEU A 54 -29.40 4.29 6.27
CA LEU A 54 -29.84 4.22 4.89
C LEU A 54 -31.29 3.71 4.87
N GLU A 55 -32.25 4.57 4.55
CA GLU A 55 -33.67 4.25 4.63
C GLU A 55 -34.09 3.12 3.66
N SER A 56 -33.38 2.97 2.55
CA SER A 56 -33.63 1.89 1.56
C SER A 56 -33.17 0.51 2.01
N ASP A 57 -32.37 0.40 3.10
CA ASP A 57 -31.67 -0.84 3.46
C ASP A 57 -31.73 -1.03 4.98
N ILE A 58 -32.50 -2.01 5.46
CA ILE A 58 -32.62 -2.34 6.88
C ILE A 58 -31.23 -2.62 7.46
N GLY A 59 -30.97 -2.09 8.66
CA GLY A 59 -29.71 -2.34 9.39
C GLY A 59 -28.47 -1.73 8.76
N THR A 60 -28.60 -0.93 7.69
CA THR A 60 -27.46 -0.33 7.01
C THR A 60 -27.25 1.11 7.45
N TYR A 61 -26.04 1.38 7.92
CA TYR A 61 -25.61 2.69 8.40
C TYR A 61 -24.39 3.15 7.64
N GLN A 62 -24.25 4.47 7.46
CA GLN A 62 -23.14 5.06 6.72
C GLN A 62 -22.57 6.28 7.41
N ILE A 63 -21.27 6.50 7.21
CA ILE A 63 -20.56 7.75 7.54
C ILE A 63 -19.82 8.25 6.31
N THR A 64 -19.58 9.55 6.27
CA THR A 64 -18.73 10.18 5.26
C THR A 64 -17.36 10.46 5.85
N ILE A 65 -16.34 9.88 5.28
CA ILE A 65 -14.93 10.19 5.59
C ILE A 65 -14.53 11.37 4.70
N PRO A 66 -14.22 12.53 5.29
CA PRO A 66 -13.83 13.71 4.51
C PRO A 66 -12.43 13.54 3.91
N TYR A 67 -12.17 14.22 2.81
CA TYR A 67 -10.87 14.21 2.14
C TYR A 67 -9.70 14.55 3.08
N SER A 68 -9.93 15.40 4.09
CA SER A 68 -8.91 15.80 5.07
C SER A 68 -8.33 14.63 5.88
N LEU A 69 -9.11 13.56 6.08
CA LEU A 69 -8.62 12.31 6.69
C LEU A 69 -7.97 11.38 5.67
N ALA A 70 -8.19 11.61 4.39
CA ALA A 70 -7.69 10.79 3.29
C ALA A 70 -6.49 11.40 2.53
N LEU A 71 -5.80 12.40 3.09
CA LEU A 71 -4.70 13.11 2.44
C LEU A 71 -3.46 12.24 2.16
N GLN A 72 -3.29 11.18 2.95
CA GLN A 72 -2.15 10.26 2.82
C GLN A 72 -2.62 8.81 2.89
N PRO A 73 -1.97 7.89 2.14
CA PRO A 73 -2.21 6.47 2.26
C PRO A 73 -1.98 5.99 3.70
N LYS A 74 -2.97 5.33 4.26
CA LYS A 74 -2.96 4.77 5.62
C LYS A 74 -4.11 3.80 5.79
N LYS A 75 -4.07 3.02 6.87
CA LYS A 75 -5.18 2.17 7.27
C LYS A 75 -6.00 2.86 8.36
N LEU A 76 -7.30 2.89 8.17
CA LEU A 76 -8.26 3.39 9.15
C LEU A 76 -9.01 2.21 9.75
N ARG A 77 -9.05 2.15 11.08
CA ARG A 77 -9.93 1.26 11.81
C ARG A 77 -11.17 2.05 12.21
N ILE A 78 -12.33 1.61 11.75
CA ILE A 78 -13.63 2.20 12.07
C ILE A 78 -14.34 1.24 13.01
N THR A 79 -14.62 1.70 14.21
CA THR A 79 -15.37 0.97 15.23
C THR A 79 -16.77 1.56 15.32
N TRP A 80 -17.77 0.76 14.99
CA TRP A 80 -19.18 1.11 15.06
C TRP A 80 -19.78 0.61 16.36
N THR A 81 -20.32 1.52 17.15
CA THR A 81 -21.00 1.21 18.42
C THR A 81 -22.48 1.48 18.23
N TYR A 82 -23.33 0.53 18.57
CA TYR A 82 -24.78 0.59 18.41
C TYR A 82 -25.49 -0.16 19.54
N ARG A 83 -26.83 -0.03 19.62
CA ARG A 83 -27.65 -0.78 20.56
C ARG A 83 -28.78 -1.47 19.83
N VAL A 84 -29.08 -2.71 20.24
CA VAL A 84 -30.24 -3.48 19.77
C VAL A 84 -30.84 -4.20 20.97
N GLY A 85 -32.14 -4.04 21.21
CA GLY A 85 -32.81 -4.59 22.38
C GLY A 85 -32.22 -4.09 23.70
N GLY A 86 -31.70 -2.84 23.73
CA GLY A 86 -31.04 -2.27 24.89
C GLY A 86 -29.61 -2.76 25.14
N ILE A 87 -29.09 -3.72 24.37
CA ILE A 87 -27.74 -4.30 24.51
C ILE A 87 -26.81 -3.59 23.54
N GLU A 88 -25.60 -3.23 24.01
CA GLU A 88 -24.57 -2.63 23.20
C GLU A 88 -23.87 -3.66 22.31
N GLY A 89 -23.73 -3.33 21.02
CA GLY A 89 -23.02 -4.08 20.01
C GLY A 89 -21.87 -3.26 19.43
N ILE A 90 -20.81 -3.97 19.02
CA ILE A 90 -19.64 -3.36 18.38
C ILE A 90 -19.35 -4.10 17.09
N ASN A 91 -19.19 -3.35 15.99
CA ASN A 91 -18.66 -3.87 14.74
C ASN A 91 -17.37 -3.09 14.39
N THR A 92 -16.38 -3.78 13.84
CA THR A 92 -15.09 -3.16 13.47
C THR A 92 -14.75 -3.52 12.04
N GLN A 93 -14.39 -2.51 11.25
CA GLN A 93 -13.89 -2.71 9.89
C GLN A 93 -12.60 -1.91 9.68
N VAL A 94 -11.75 -2.42 8.80
CA VAL A 94 -10.54 -1.73 8.35
C VAL A 94 -10.78 -1.24 6.93
N VAL A 95 -10.41 0.01 6.70
CA VAL A 95 -10.50 0.69 5.40
C VAL A 95 -9.11 1.19 5.03
N ASP A 96 -8.66 0.85 3.83
CA ASP A 96 -7.39 1.29 3.30
C ASP A 96 -7.57 2.58 2.50
N ILE A 97 -6.78 3.61 2.82
CA ILE A 97 -6.64 4.79 1.97
C ILE A 97 -5.48 4.51 1.02
N VAL A 98 -5.77 4.50 -0.26
CA VAL A 98 -4.84 4.11 -1.33
C VAL A 98 -4.72 5.21 -2.39
N THR A 99 -3.62 5.20 -3.13
CA THR A 99 -3.47 6.02 -4.33
C THR A 99 -3.72 5.12 -5.53
N PRO A 100 -4.66 5.45 -6.44
CA PRO A 100 -4.83 4.72 -7.68
C PRO A 100 -3.58 4.85 -8.55
N TYR A 101 -3.29 3.84 -9.37
CA TYR A 101 -2.12 3.88 -10.26
C TYR A 101 -2.39 4.69 -11.52
N VAL A 102 -3.65 4.87 -11.87
CA VAL A 102 -4.08 5.72 -12.99
C VAL A 102 -5.24 6.60 -12.54
N ASP A 103 -5.34 7.79 -13.09
CA ASP A 103 -6.52 8.62 -12.92
C ASP A 103 -7.69 8.02 -13.71
N ILE A 104 -8.86 7.97 -13.10
CA ILE A 104 -10.07 7.42 -13.73
C ILE A 104 -10.48 8.25 -14.96
N SER A 105 -10.28 9.57 -14.93
CA SER A 105 -10.55 10.44 -16.06
C SER A 105 -9.65 10.09 -17.26
N ASP A 106 -8.36 9.90 -17.03
CA ASP A 106 -7.42 9.52 -18.09
C ASP A 106 -7.78 8.16 -18.70
N VAL A 107 -8.27 7.23 -17.88
CA VAL A 107 -8.70 5.90 -18.35
C VAL A 107 -9.90 5.97 -19.29
N ILE A 108 -10.87 6.86 -19.00
CA ILE A 108 -12.04 7.04 -19.86
C ILE A 108 -11.60 7.49 -21.25
N ASP A 109 -10.70 8.48 -21.33
CA ASP A 109 -10.21 9.02 -22.58
C ASP A 109 -9.33 8.01 -23.33
N ASP A 110 -8.35 7.41 -22.67
CA ASP A 110 -7.38 6.52 -23.28
C ASP A 110 -7.96 5.18 -23.77
N LEU A 111 -8.97 4.65 -23.07
CA LEU A 111 -9.62 3.39 -23.43
C LEU A 111 -10.90 3.58 -24.26
N ASN A 112 -11.24 4.82 -24.63
CA ASN A 112 -12.43 5.18 -25.37
C ASN A 112 -13.74 4.64 -24.73
N PHE A 113 -13.85 4.76 -23.41
CA PHE A 113 -15.11 4.50 -22.74
C PHE A 113 -16.08 5.67 -22.96
N GLY A 114 -17.35 5.34 -23.16
CA GLY A 114 -18.38 6.35 -23.32
C GLY A 114 -18.52 7.22 -22.07
N THR A 115 -18.74 8.51 -22.28
CA THR A 115 -19.04 9.49 -21.22
C THR A 115 -20.55 9.63 -20.94
N ASP A 116 -21.37 9.17 -21.88
CA ASP A 116 -22.84 9.20 -21.78
C ASP A 116 -23.38 7.80 -21.40
N PRO A 117 -24.29 7.69 -20.42
CA PRO A 117 -24.92 6.41 -20.06
C PRO A 117 -25.62 5.68 -21.20
N SER A 118 -25.96 6.35 -22.29
CA SER A 118 -26.55 5.75 -23.50
C SER A 118 -25.51 5.09 -24.42
N ASP A 119 -24.22 5.34 -24.22
CA ASP A 119 -23.14 4.73 -25.00
C ASP A 119 -22.98 3.25 -24.63
N PRO A 120 -22.91 2.32 -25.58
CA PRO A 120 -22.64 0.90 -25.32
C PRO A 120 -21.31 0.66 -24.60
N ASN A 121 -20.35 1.55 -24.75
CA ASN A 121 -19.04 1.48 -24.08
C ASN A 121 -19.01 2.21 -22.74
N TYR A 122 -20.13 2.80 -22.30
CA TYR A 122 -20.18 3.50 -21.02
C TYR A 122 -19.84 2.57 -19.86
N LYS A 123 -18.99 3.08 -18.97
CA LYS A 123 -18.66 2.44 -17.70
C LYS A 123 -18.92 3.42 -16.57
N THR A 124 -19.63 2.95 -15.56
CA THR A 124 -19.86 3.76 -14.36
C THR A 124 -18.53 3.99 -13.62
N TYR A 125 -18.44 5.11 -12.91
CA TYR A 125 -17.28 5.41 -12.07
C TYR A 125 -16.95 4.27 -11.09
N GLY A 126 -17.96 3.63 -10.52
CA GLY A 126 -17.78 2.49 -9.62
C GLY A 126 -17.18 1.25 -10.29
N GLU A 127 -17.55 0.96 -11.54
CA GLU A 127 -16.96 -0.12 -12.33
C GLU A 127 -15.50 0.17 -12.67
N LEU A 128 -15.19 1.42 -13.03
CA LEU A 128 -13.81 1.84 -13.28
C LEU A 128 -12.94 1.76 -12.02
N GLN A 129 -13.47 2.13 -10.85
CA GLN A 129 -12.78 1.94 -9.57
C GLN A 129 -12.52 0.46 -9.25
N LEU A 130 -13.48 -0.42 -9.55
CA LEU A 130 -13.29 -1.87 -9.36
C LEU A 130 -12.22 -2.43 -10.30
N ALA A 131 -12.20 -1.99 -11.56
CA ALA A 131 -11.20 -2.37 -12.54
C ALA A 131 -9.80 -1.88 -12.14
N GLU A 132 -9.67 -0.63 -11.66
CA GLU A 132 -8.40 -0.09 -11.13
C GLU A 132 -7.91 -0.92 -9.94
N LYS A 133 -8.80 -1.16 -8.99
CA LYS A 133 -8.46 -1.99 -7.83
C LYS A 133 -7.99 -3.39 -8.22
N TYR A 134 -8.64 -4.01 -9.19
CA TYR A 134 -8.23 -5.31 -9.73
C TYR A 134 -6.84 -5.24 -10.36
N ALA A 135 -6.60 -4.28 -11.26
CA ALA A 135 -5.32 -4.07 -11.92
C ALA A 135 -4.20 -3.81 -10.90
N ARG A 136 -4.44 -2.90 -9.96
CA ARG A 136 -3.48 -2.54 -8.90
C ARG A 136 -3.13 -3.75 -8.04
N LYS A 137 -4.11 -4.56 -7.62
CA LYS A 137 -3.85 -5.77 -6.82
C LYS A 137 -3.08 -6.83 -7.59
N LEU A 138 -3.31 -6.99 -8.89
CA LEU A 138 -2.49 -7.87 -9.74
C LEU A 138 -1.05 -7.38 -9.85
N ILE A 139 -0.85 -6.09 -10.07
CA ILE A 139 0.48 -5.46 -10.16
C ILE A 139 1.23 -5.64 -8.83
N GLU A 140 0.59 -5.29 -7.70
CA GLU A 140 1.16 -5.46 -6.36
C GLU A 140 1.55 -6.92 -6.08
N ALA A 141 0.70 -7.87 -6.44
CA ALA A 141 0.97 -9.29 -6.26
C ALA A 141 2.11 -9.81 -7.15
N TYR A 142 2.20 -9.32 -8.38
CA TYR A 142 3.21 -9.73 -9.36
C TYR A 142 4.59 -9.15 -9.04
N THR A 143 4.65 -7.87 -8.69
CA THR A 143 5.92 -7.17 -8.41
C THR A 143 6.36 -7.29 -6.96
N ASN A 144 5.45 -7.69 -6.06
CA ASN A 144 5.61 -7.61 -4.61
C ASN A 144 5.94 -6.19 -4.11
N GLN A 145 5.41 -5.17 -4.81
CA GLN A 145 5.64 -3.76 -4.51
C GLN A 145 4.34 -2.96 -4.49
N VAL A 146 4.38 -1.83 -3.78
CA VAL A 146 3.34 -0.82 -3.75
C VAL A 146 3.89 0.45 -4.40
N PHE A 147 3.22 0.95 -5.44
CA PHE A 147 3.68 2.10 -6.24
C PHE A 147 3.04 3.42 -5.83
N TYR A 148 2.82 3.59 -4.53
CA TYR A 148 2.48 4.88 -3.92
C TYR A 148 3.19 5.01 -2.58
N SER A 149 3.45 6.25 -2.16
CA SER A 149 4.12 6.49 -0.88
C SER A 149 3.16 6.35 0.30
N TYR A 150 3.61 5.76 1.38
CA TYR A 150 2.88 5.67 2.65
C TYR A 150 3.82 5.71 3.84
N ASN A 151 3.35 6.26 4.95
CA ASN A 151 4.08 6.19 6.20
C ASN A 151 3.92 4.80 6.82
N GLY A 152 5.04 4.19 7.20
CA GLY A 152 5.02 2.84 7.73
C GLY A 152 6.22 2.53 8.60
N THR A 153 6.25 1.28 9.02
CA THR A 153 7.33 0.69 9.82
C THR A 153 7.70 -0.64 9.20
N GLN A 154 8.99 -0.87 9.04
CA GLN A 154 9.55 -2.14 8.60
C GLN A 154 10.54 -2.65 9.62
N VAL A 155 10.65 -3.97 9.69
CA VAL A 155 11.65 -4.64 10.54
C VAL A 155 12.56 -5.45 9.64
N ALA A 156 13.87 -5.25 9.81
CA ALA A 156 14.89 -5.96 9.08
C ALA A 156 15.98 -6.47 10.02
N GLN A 157 16.73 -7.46 9.58
CA GLN A 157 17.87 -8.01 10.32
C GLN A 157 19.17 -7.49 9.74
N GLY A 158 20.12 -7.12 10.60
CA GLY A 158 21.47 -6.74 10.18
C GLY A 158 22.32 -7.96 9.83
N TYR A 159 23.19 -7.80 8.85
CA TYR A 159 24.09 -8.86 8.36
C TYR A 159 25.58 -8.55 8.58
N GLY A 160 25.90 -7.51 9.31
CA GLY A 160 27.30 -7.10 9.54
C GLY A 160 27.88 -6.26 8.37
N SER A 161 27.02 -5.70 7.52
CA SER A 161 27.41 -4.85 6.38
C SER A 161 27.00 -3.39 6.60
N ASP A 162 27.48 -2.51 5.74
CA ASP A 162 27.08 -1.10 5.67
C ASP A 162 25.67 -0.90 5.10
N ILE A 163 25.05 -1.98 4.61
CA ILE A 163 23.72 -1.98 4.03
C ILE A 163 22.78 -2.82 4.91
N LEU A 164 21.63 -2.24 5.25
CA LEU A 164 20.47 -2.93 5.80
C LEU A 164 19.47 -3.18 4.66
N PRO A 165 19.33 -4.42 4.17
CA PRO A 165 18.37 -4.71 3.13
C PRO A 165 16.93 -4.59 3.68
N LEU A 166 16.04 -4.00 2.90
CA LEU A 166 14.63 -3.87 3.23
C LEU A 166 13.77 -4.64 2.23
N PRO A 167 12.66 -5.24 2.67
CA PRO A 167 11.75 -5.94 1.77
C PRO A 167 10.92 -4.99 0.89
N ILE A 168 10.83 -3.73 1.28
CA ILE A 168 10.04 -2.70 0.60
C ILE A 168 10.91 -1.47 0.41
N ARG A 169 10.75 -0.80 -0.74
CA ARG A 169 11.42 0.46 -1.06
C ARG A 169 11.12 1.51 0.01
N ILE A 170 12.15 2.21 0.45
CA ILE A 170 12.07 3.35 1.36
C ILE A 170 12.55 4.60 0.65
N GLU A 171 11.77 5.67 0.73
CA GLU A 171 12.11 6.98 0.15
C GLU A 171 12.71 7.92 1.19
N GLU A 172 12.23 7.83 2.43
CA GLU A 172 12.68 8.69 3.52
C GLU A 172 12.70 7.93 4.83
N ILE A 173 13.77 8.10 5.60
CA ILE A 173 13.94 7.50 6.92
C ILE A 173 13.57 8.55 7.96
N THR A 174 12.56 8.28 8.78
CA THR A 174 12.15 9.17 9.87
C THR A 174 12.82 8.78 11.19
N ARG A 175 12.84 7.46 11.48
CA ARG A 175 13.46 6.90 12.68
C ARG A 175 14.09 5.55 12.38
N LEU A 176 15.18 5.26 13.11
CA LEU A 176 15.81 3.95 13.11
C LEU A 176 16.03 3.51 14.56
N HIS A 177 15.61 2.29 14.86
CA HIS A 177 15.89 1.64 16.14
C HIS A 177 16.76 0.40 15.92
N GLU A 178 17.75 0.21 16.76
CA GLU A 178 18.53 -1.02 16.87
C GLU A 178 18.04 -1.76 18.12
N GLU A 179 17.47 -2.95 17.92
CA GLU A 179 16.65 -3.64 18.93
C GLU A 179 15.52 -2.70 19.37
N ASP A 180 15.43 -2.35 20.64
CA ASP A 180 14.43 -1.41 21.16
C ASP A 180 15.00 -0.01 21.40
N VAL A 181 16.24 0.26 20.97
CA VAL A 181 16.92 1.54 21.22
C VAL A 181 16.90 2.40 19.96
N GLN A 182 16.33 3.61 20.06
CA GLN A 182 16.38 4.59 18.98
C GLN A 182 17.82 5.07 18.75
N VAL A 183 18.34 4.83 17.54
CA VAL A 183 19.69 5.21 17.12
C VAL A 183 19.69 6.42 16.18
N PHE A 184 18.56 6.71 15.54
CA PHE A 184 18.41 7.85 14.64
C PHE A 184 16.96 8.37 14.65
N GLN A 185 16.82 9.70 14.55
CA GLN A 185 15.54 10.39 14.31
C GLN A 185 15.79 11.72 13.59
N VAL A 186 15.04 11.96 12.51
CA VAL A 186 15.05 13.23 11.78
C VAL A 186 14.67 14.37 12.72
N GLY A 187 15.41 15.48 12.65
CA GLY A 187 15.18 16.69 13.46
C GLY A 187 15.70 16.66 14.89
N LEU A 188 16.02 15.50 15.46
CA LEU A 188 16.68 15.40 16.78
C LEU A 188 18.18 15.15 16.65
N ASN A 189 18.60 14.42 15.63
CA ASN A 189 20.00 14.24 15.31
C ASN A 189 20.38 15.33 14.30
N THR A 190 21.36 16.13 14.61
CA THR A 190 21.90 17.17 13.70
C THR A 190 22.54 16.55 12.44
N ASN A 191 22.75 15.24 12.43
CA ASN A 191 23.45 14.47 11.42
C ASN A 191 22.46 13.55 10.67
N ASN A 192 21.52 14.13 9.92
CA ASN A 192 20.50 13.38 9.13
C ASN A 192 21.11 12.58 7.97
N TRP A 193 22.37 12.76 7.68
CA TRP A 193 23.10 12.23 6.53
C TRP A 193 23.83 10.91 6.79
N PHE A 194 23.81 10.38 8.02
CA PHE A 194 24.44 9.08 8.34
C PHE A 194 23.73 7.87 7.73
N TYR A 195 22.45 8.00 7.44
CA TYR A 195 21.64 6.92 6.89
C TYR A 195 20.96 7.41 5.63
N THR A 196 21.28 6.77 4.51
CA THR A 196 20.68 7.12 3.20
C THR A 196 19.89 5.96 2.65
N PRO A 197 18.68 6.21 2.13
CA PRO A 197 17.93 5.20 1.38
C PRO A 197 18.72 4.76 0.14
N ILE A 198 18.75 3.45 -0.10
CA ILE A 198 19.17 2.90 -1.38
C ILE A 198 17.92 2.73 -2.21
N VAL A 199 17.82 3.51 -3.29
CA VAL A 199 16.64 3.57 -4.12
C VAL A 199 17.01 3.09 -5.52
N SER A 200 16.66 1.86 -5.84
CA SER A 200 16.74 1.28 -7.17
C SER A 200 15.38 0.70 -7.56
N GLU A 201 15.24 0.20 -8.77
CA GLU A 201 13.98 -0.39 -9.24
C GLU A 201 13.65 -1.72 -8.53
N SER A 202 14.68 -2.48 -8.13
CA SER A 202 14.51 -3.83 -7.59
C SER A 202 15.25 -4.11 -6.28
N ASN A 203 16.14 -3.21 -5.83
CA ASN A 203 16.92 -3.41 -4.60
C ASN A 203 16.74 -2.22 -3.66
N TYR A 204 16.33 -2.50 -2.45
CA TYR A 204 16.02 -1.48 -1.46
C TYR A 204 16.77 -1.73 -0.16
N GLY A 205 17.10 -0.66 0.51
CA GLY A 205 17.77 -0.75 1.79
C GLY A 205 18.15 0.61 2.34
N ILE A 206 18.88 0.58 3.42
CA ILE A 206 19.48 1.74 4.04
C ILE A 206 20.99 1.54 4.05
N ARG A 207 21.73 2.54 3.62
CA ARG A 207 23.18 2.55 3.73
C ARG A 207 23.63 3.49 4.85
N VAL A 208 24.61 3.05 5.64
CA VAL A 208 25.35 3.93 6.52
C VAL A 208 26.37 4.70 5.69
N ASN A 209 26.32 6.03 5.75
CA ASN A 209 27.29 6.87 5.04
C ASN A 209 28.53 7.09 5.92
N LEU A 210 29.55 6.29 5.72
CA LEU A 210 30.81 6.35 6.48
C LEU A 210 31.66 7.58 6.16
N GLN A 211 31.59 8.09 4.95
CA GLN A 211 32.37 9.24 4.51
C GLN A 211 31.91 10.50 5.25
N ASP A 212 30.62 10.69 5.37
CA ASP A 212 30.05 11.81 6.11
C ASP A 212 30.35 11.71 7.61
N MET A 213 30.42 10.49 8.17
CA MET A 213 30.85 10.28 9.56
C MET A 213 32.29 10.70 9.79
N GLN A 214 33.20 10.45 8.84
CA GLN A 214 34.61 10.84 8.93
C GLN A 214 34.76 12.36 8.85
N ASP A 215 34.04 13.03 7.96
CA ASP A 215 34.11 14.48 7.80
C ASP A 215 33.64 15.22 9.07
N ASP A 216 32.60 14.75 9.74
CA ASP A 216 32.10 15.33 10.97
C ASP A 216 33.07 15.13 12.16
N LEU A 217 33.78 14.00 12.18
CA LEU A 217 34.85 13.75 13.15
C LEU A 217 36.01 14.71 12.99
N VAL A 218 36.31 15.13 11.76
CA VAL A 218 37.40 16.11 11.46
C VAL A 218 36.99 17.53 11.81
N TYR A 219 35.70 17.91 11.64
CA TYR A 219 35.20 19.26 11.92
C TYR A 219 34.82 19.51 13.38
N SER A 220 34.77 18.49 14.21
CA SER A 220 34.61 18.67 15.65
C SER A 220 35.89 19.25 16.21
N ALA A 221 36.01 20.57 16.21
CA ALA A 221 37.20 21.37 16.58
C ALA A 221 37.76 21.08 17.98
N ASN A 222 37.18 20.21 18.77
CA ASN A 222 37.56 19.83 20.12
C ASN A 222 37.86 18.33 20.30
N GLY A 223 37.93 17.55 19.23
CA GLY A 223 38.24 16.12 19.33
C GLY A 223 37.25 15.27 20.12
N MET A 224 36.07 15.81 20.43
CA MET A 224 35.01 15.06 21.07
C MET A 224 34.17 14.36 19.97
N ILE A 225 34.35 13.07 19.84
CA ILE A 225 33.43 12.19 19.12
C ILE A 225 32.07 12.30 19.85
N PRO A 226 30.98 12.54 19.13
CA PRO A 226 29.66 12.61 19.77
C PRO A 226 29.47 11.40 20.68
N PRO A 227 28.95 11.58 21.91
CA PRO A 227 28.83 10.50 22.90
C PRO A 227 28.02 9.30 22.38
N SER A 228 27.10 9.54 21.43
CA SER A 228 26.31 8.51 20.77
C SER A 228 27.15 7.55 19.91
N ILE A 229 28.29 7.98 19.36
CA ILE A 229 29.15 7.15 18.53
C ILE A 229 30.13 6.36 19.42
N ASN A 230 30.69 6.99 20.45
CA ASN A 230 31.67 6.36 21.34
C ASN A 230 31.09 5.34 22.32
N SER A 231 29.90 5.57 22.80
CA SER A 231 29.30 4.73 23.85
C SER A 231 28.82 3.35 23.37
N ARG A 232 28.75 3.13 22.03
CA ARG A 232 28.16 1.91 21.46
C ARG A 232 29.06 1.15 20.49
N GLY A 233 30.32 1.54 20.34
CA GLY A 233 31.25 0.84 19.43
C GLY A 233 30.72 0.81 18.01
N TYR A 234 30.32 1.95 17.47
CA TYR A 234 29.73 2.05 16.14
C TYR A 234 30.77 1.63 15.08
N SER A 235 30.51 0.51 14.44
CA SER A 235 31.41 -0.07 13.43
C SER A 235 31.19 0.47 12.02
N GLY A 236 30.25 1.37 11.83
CA GLY A 236 29.81 1.80 10.50
C GLY A 236 29.06 0.71 9.74
N THR A 237 28.61 -0.33 10.43
CA THR A 237 27.86 -1.44 9.86
C THR A 237 26.63 -1.74 10.70
N PHE A 238 25.61 -2.28 10.06
CA PHE A 238 24.47 -2.85 10.75
C PHE A 238 24.90 -4.18 11.38
N LYS A 239 24.88 -4.27 12.70
CA LYS A 239 25.37 -5.43 13.44
C LYS A 239 24.66 -6.72 13.00
N LYS A 240 25.45 -7.77 12.82
CA LYS A 240 24.93 -9.08 12.45
C LYS A 240 23.94 -9.59 13.51
N ASP A 241 22.84 -10.17 13.05
CA ASP A 241 21.77 -10.78 13.86
C ASP A 241 20.97 -9.81 14.74
N PHE A 242 21.30 -8.50 14.70
CA PHE A 242 20.50 -7.47 15.37
C PHE A 242 19.26 -7.12 14.56
N ARG A 243 18.19 -6.84 15.27
CA ARG A 243 16.92 -6.42 14.70
C ARG A 243 16.87 -4.90 14.59
N TYR A 244 16.57 -4.42 13.40
CA TYR A 244 16.40 -2.99 13.11
C TYR A 244 14.94 -2.71 12.79
N LYS A 245 14.37 -1.71 13.47
CA LYS A 245 13.04 -1.18 13.18
C LYS A 245 13.22 0.16 12.49
N VAL A 246 12.73 0.25 11.26
CA VAL A 246 12.81 1.44 10.41
C VAL A 246 11.42 2.05 10.31
N GLU A 247 11.31 3.33 10.65
CA GLU A 247 10.11 4.13 10.45
C GLU A 247 10.38 5.19 9.40
N GLY A 248 9.47 5.37 8.44
CA GLY A 248 9.68 6.32 7.36
C GLY A 248 8.58 6.32 6.29
N VAL A 249 8.91 6.91 5.15
CA VAL A 249 8.08 6.92 3.95
C VAL A 249 8.52 5.78 3.05
N PHE A 250 7.64 4.82 2.85
CA PHE A 250 7.87 3.63 2.02
C PHE A 250 7.08 3.73 0.71
N GLY A 251 7.49 2.91 -0.28
CA GLY A 251 6.87 2.85 -1.59
C GLY A 251 7.50 3.84 -2.58
N TRP A 252 6.71 4.41 -3.46
CA TRP A 252 7.14 5.28 -4.54
C TRP A 252 6.47 6.65 -4.42
N TYR A 253 7.22 7.73 -4.55
CA TYR A 253 6.62 9.07 -4.57
C TYR A 253 5.67 9.26 -5.75
N TYR A 254 6.02 8.70 -6.90
CA TYR A 254 5.25 8.76 -8.13
C TYR A 254 5.08 7.37 -8.71
N VAL A 255 3.91 7.10 -9.27
CA VAL A 255 3.67 5.86 -10.02
C VAL A 255 4.50 5.90 -11.31
N PRO A 256 5.42 4.96 -11.56
CA PRO A 256 6.18 4.91 -12.81
C PRO A 256 5.27 4.78 -14.04
N ASP A 257 5.68 5.36 -15.16
CA ASP A 257 4.87 5.34 -16.39
C ASP A 257 4.58 3.92 -16.89
N ASN A 258 5.56 3.01 -16.80
CA ASN A 258 5.36 1.60 -17.16
C ASN A 258 4.29 0.92 -16.28
N VAL A 259 4.25 1.24 -14.99
CA VAL A 259 3.24 0.70 -14.06
C VAL A 259 1.86 1.28 -14.37
N ARG A 260 1.82 2.57 -14.73
CA ARG A 260 0.60 3.26 -15.13
C ARG A 260 0.01 2.65 -16.40
N GLU A 261 0.87 2.40 -17.40
CA GLU A 261 0.48 1.76 -18.66
C GLU A 261 0.03 0.32 -18.45
N ALA A 262 0.77 -0.46 -17.66
CA ALA A 262 0.36 -1.82 -17.30
C ALA A 262 -1.01 -1.84 -16.59
N SER A 263 -1.28 -0.86 -15.73
CA SER A 263 -2.58 -0.72 -15.06
C SER A 263 -3.72 -0.50 -16.07
N LYS A 264 -3.55 0.39 -17.06
CA LYS A 264 -4.54 0.63 -18.11
C LYS A 264 -4.83 -0.63 -18.92
N ILE A 265 -3.79 -1.37 -19.30
CA ILE A 265 -3.92 -2.64 -20.04
C ILE A 265 -4.74 -3.65 -19.23
N LEU A 266 -4.44 -3.81 -17.94
CA LEU A 266 -5.13 -4.74 -17.06
C LEU A 266 -6.58 -4.30 -16.77
N MET A 267 -6.83 -2.99 -16.67
CA MET A 267 -8.20 -2.47 -16.57
C MET A 267 -9.02 -2.77 -17.84
N LYS A 268 -8.42 -2.58 -19.01
CA LYS A 268 -9.07 -2.96 -20.27
C LYS A 268 -9.40 -4.46 -20.30
N GLN A 269 -8.44 -5.29 -19.92
CA GLN A 269 -8.62 -6.74 -19.83
C GLN A 269 -9.74 -7.12 -18.85
N TYR A 270 -9.90 -6.39 -17.75
CA TYR A 270 -10.98 -6.62 -16.79
C TYR A 270 -12.37 -6.54 -17.44
N PHE A 271 -12.59 -5.59 -18.36
CA PHE A 271 -13.85 -5.45 -19.07
C PHE A 271 -14.01 -6.42 -20.27
N GLU A 272 -12.91 -6.99 -20.76
CA GLU A 272 -12.88 -7.94 -21.86
C GLU A 272 -12.85 -9.41 -21.37
N GLN A 273 -13.21 -9.66 -20.12
CA GLN A 273 -13.06 -10.98 -19.45
C GLN A 273 -13.59 -12.18 -20.20
N ASP A 274 -14.67 -12.05 -20.95
CA ASP A 274 -15.26 -13.20 -21.67
C ASP A 274 -14.32 -13.83 -22.71
N ARG A 275 -13.43 -13.07 -23.32
CA ARG A 275 -12.47 -13.54 -24.30
C ARG A 275 -11.17 -14.00 -23.64
N ALA A 276 -10.64 -13.19 -22.74
CA ALA A 276 -9.41 -13.50 -22.03
C ALA A 276 -9.54 -14.71 -21.09
N TRP A 277 -10.72 -14.95 -20.54
CA TRP A 277 -11.01 -16.12 -19.70
C TRP A 277 -10.95 -17.41 -20.48
N LYS A 278 -11.54 -17.45 -21.68
CA LYS A 278 -11.53 -18.64 -22.56
C LYS A 278 -10.11 -18.96 -22.99
N ASP A 279 -9.34 -17.96 -23.36
CA ASP A 279 -7.95 -18.14 -23.81
C ASP A 279 -7.01 -18.58 -22.68
N LYS A 280 -7.29 -18.20 -21.44
CA LYS A 280 -6.52 -18.53 -20.23
C LYS A 280 -6.59 -20.03 -19.84
N TYR A 281 -7.69 -20.70 -20.15
CA TYR A 281 -7.93 -22.08 -19.74
C TYR A 281 -7.79 -23.09 -20.89
N VAL A 282 -7.57 -22.64 -22.10
CA VAL A 282 -7.37 -23.51 -23.26
C VAL A 282 -5.88 -23.77 -23.43
N LYS A 283 -5.41 -24.91 -22.92
CA LYS A 283 -4.00 -25.32 -23.04
C LYS A 283 -3.62 -25.75 -24.44
N ASN A 284 -4.55 -26.38 -25.15
CA ASN A 284 -4.37 -26.86 -26.50
C ASN A 284 -5.69 -26.81 -27.27
N ILE A 285 -5.70 -26.21 -28.43
CA ILE A 285 -6.78 -26.38 -29.41
C ILE A 285 -6.25 -27.20 -30.53
N SER A 286 -6.78 -28.41 -30.74
CA SER A 286 -6.52 -29.21 -31.91
C SER A 286 -7.78 -29.39 -32.75
N THR A 287 -7.73 -28.97 -33.98
CA THR A 287 -8.68 -29.35 -35.04
C THR A 287 -7.98 -30.34 -35.97
N PHE A 288 -8.72 -30.94 -36.92
CA PHE A 288 -8.19 -31.95 -37.81
C PHE A 288 -6.95 -31.52 -38.61
N ASP A 289 -6.77 -30.19 -38.81
CA ASP A 289 -5.71 -29.60 -39.64
C ASP A 289 -4.72 -28.68 -38.86
N TRP A 290 -5.01 -28.30 -37.62
CA TRP A 290 -4.22 -27.30 -36.86
C TRP A 290 -4.16 -27.65 -35.39
N LYS A 291 -2.93 -27.58 -34.83
CA LYS A 291 -2.67 -27.70 -33.39
C LYS A 291 -2.08 -26.39 -32.90
N PHE A 292 -2.80 -25.68 -32.02
CA PHE A 292 -2.26 -24.55 -31.31
C PHE A 292 -1.90 -24.97 -29.88
N GLU A 293 -0.64 -24.80 -29.54
CA GLU A 293 -0.15 -24.95 -28.17
C GLU A 293 0.11 -23.55 -27.60
N PHE A 294 -0.54 -23.21 -26.49
CA PHE A 294 -0.24 -21.99 -25.77
C PHE A 294 0.97 -22.22 -24.88
N MET A 295 1.88 -21.24 -24.81
CA MET A 295 3.05 -21.29 -23.94
C MET A 295 2.62 -21.56 -22.50
N GLU A 296 3.27 -22.49 -21.80
CA GLU A 296 3.01 -22.78 -20.38
C GLU A 296 3.17 -21.55 -19.49
N ASP A 297 4.05 -20.63 -19.88
CA ASP A 297 4.33 -19.39 -19.14
C ASP A 297 3.26 -18.30 -19.32
N ALA A 298 2.33 -18.42 -20.27
CA ALA A 298 1.22 -17.48 -20.44
C ALA A 298 0.25 -17.45 -19.24
N HIS A 299 0.35 -18.42 -18.33
CA HIS A 299 -0.46 -18.51 -17.11
C HIS A 299 0.25 -17.97 -15.87
N ARG A 300 1.49 -17.50 -16.00
CA ARG A 300 2.26 -16.86 -14.92
C ARG A 300 2.15 -15.34 -15.02
N GLY A 301 2.34 -14.66 -13.91
CA GLY A 301 2.32 -13.20 -13.87
C GLY A 301 0.91 -12.60 -13.73
N THR A 302 0.68 -11.45 -14.36
CA THR A 302 -0.63 -10.75 -14.34
C THR A 302 -1.65 -11.40 -15.29
N GLY A 303 -1.23 -12.31 -16.11
CA GLY A 303 -2.03 -12.92 -17.18
C GLY A 303 -2.08 -12.08 -18.46
N ASN A 304 -1.24 -11.08 -18.58
CA ASN A 304 -1.04 -10.29 -19.79
C ASN A 304 0.47 -10.10 -20.02
N LEU A 305 0.99 -10.74 -21.08
CA LEU A 305 2.43 -10.75 -21.37
C LEU A 305 3.01 -9.35 -21.54
N TYR A 306 2.27 -8.44 -22.15
CA TYR A 306 2.76 -7.07 -22.36
C TYR A 306 2.82 -6.28 -21.06
N ALA A 307 1.79 -6.43 -20.20
CA ALA A 307 1.84 -5.85 -18.84
C ALA A 307 3.00 -6.44 -18.04
N ASP A 308 3.25 -7.76 -18.14
CA ASP A 308 4.36 -8.41 -17.45
C ASP A 308 5.73 -7.91 -17.92
N GLN A 309 5.90 -7.64 -19.23
CA GLN A 309 7.11 -7.02 -19.76
C GLN A 309 7.35 -5.61 -19.22
N LEU A 310 6.30 -4.79 -19.11
CA LEU A 310 6.38 -3.45 -18.53
C LEU A 310 6.74 -3.48 -17.03
N LEU A 311 6.27 -4.51 -16.32
CA LEU A 311 6.46 -4.68 -14.89
C LEU A 311 7.75 -5.41 -14.51
N ALA A 312 8.39 -6.10 -15.46
CA ALA A 312 9.59 -6.92 -15.22
C ALA A 312 10.72 -6.18 -14.47
N PRO A 313 11.02 -4.89 -14.75
CA PRO A 313 12.07 -4.17 -14.01
C PRO A 313 11.77 -4.00 -12.51
N TYR A 314 10.50 -4.08 -12.13
CA TYR A 314 10.02 -3.82 -10.76
C TYR A 314 9.83 -5.09 -9.94
N ILE A 315 10.07 -6.27 -10.50
CA ILE A 315 9.95 -7.51 -9.73
C ILE A 315 11.07 -7.54 -8.69
N THR A 316 10.71 -7.51 -7.42
CA THR A 316 11.66 -7.73 -6.33
C THR A 316 12.04 -9.20 -6.28
N ASN A 317 13.20 -9.51 -6.81
CA ASN A 317 13.90 -10.71 -6.40
C ASN A 317 14.34 -10.43 -4.97
N GLY A 318 13.76 -11.11 -3.97
CA GLY A 318 14.17 -10.92 -2.58
C GLY A 318 15.69 -10.90 -2.53
N MET A 319 16.28 -9.87 -1.87
CA MET A 319 17.73 -9.67 -1.86
C MET A 319 18.38 -10.94 -1.29
N VAL A 320 18.94 -11.77 -2.17
CA VAL A 320 19.79 -12.89 -1.75
C VAL A 320 21.09 -12.26 -1.33
N VAL A 321 21.27 -12.10 -0.03
CA VAL A 321 22.55 -11.69 0.55
C VAL A 321 23.47 -12.93 0.47
N PHE A 322 24.45 -12.90 -0.42
CA PHE A 322 25.54 -13.89 -0.49
C PHE A 322 26.58 -13.57 0.58
#